data_6485e37d0fe2f5496699e65ac5d74a3b
#
_entry.id   6485e37d0fe2f5496699e65ac5d74a3b
#
_cell.length_a   1.000
_cell.length_b   1.000
_cell.length_c   1.000
_cell.angle_alpha   90.00
_cell.angle_beta   90.00
_cell.angle_gamma   90.00
#
_symmetry.space_group_name_H-M   'P 1'
#
loop_
_entity.id
_entity.type
_entity.pdbx_description
1 polymer ?
#
loop_
_entity_poly.entity_id
_entity_poly.type
_entity_poly.pdbx_seq_one_letter_code
_entity_poly.pdbx_strand_id
1 'polypeptide(L)' 'MKVLITGASSGIGRDMARVLAKKGHNLVLVARDELKLNELAEELKKENNIEIQVISIDLS' A
#
# COMPACT_ATOMS: atom_id res chain seq x y z
N MET A 1 5.58 -11.97 5.96
CA MET A 1 6.19 -10.79 6.60
C MET A 1 5.31 -9.56 6.35
N LYS A 2 5.22 -8.67 7.31
CA LYS A 2 4.45 -7.44 7.16
C LYS A 2 5.40 -6.27 6.92
N VAL A 3 5.14 -5.50 5.86
CA VAL A 3 6.01 -4.38 5.48
C VAL A 3 5.24 -3.07 5.55
N LEU A 4 5.82 -2.08 6.21
CA LEU A 4 5.24 -0.74 6.30
C LEU A 4 5.80 0.14 5.19
N ILE A 5 4.91 0.78 4.42
CA ILE A 5 5.31 1.68 3.35
C ILE A 5 4.70 3.05 3.59
N THR A 6 5.54 4.05 3.81
CA THR A 6 5.09 5.43 3.94
C THR A 6 5.13 6.09 2.56
N GLY A 7 4.26 7.07 2.34
CA GLY A 7 4.15 7.72 1.05
C GLY A 7 3.65 6.81 -0.06
N ALA A 8 2.81 5.85 0.29
CA ALA A 8 2.36 4.81 -0.64
C ALA A 8 1.54 5.34 -1.81
N SER A 9 1.00 6.56 -1.71
CA SER A 9 0.27 7.16 -2.82
C SER A 9 1.18 7.85 -3.83
N SER A 10 2.48 7.99 -3.54
CA SER A 10 3.44 8.55 -4.49
C SER A 10 3.95 7.44 -5.43
N GLY A 11 4.57 7.85 -6.55
CA GLY A 11 5.04 6.90 -7.54
C GLY A 11 5.98 5.84 -6.99
N ILE A 12 6.99 6.26 -6.23
CA ILE A 12 7.99 5.33 -5.69
C ILE A 12 7.37 4.37 -4.67
N GLY A 13 6.60 4.91 -3.73
CA GLY A 13 5.96 4.08 -2.70
C GLY A 13 4.97 3.10 -3.31
N ARG A 14 4.22 3.55 -4.31
CA ARG A 14 3.27 2.69 -5.01
C ARG A 14 3.97 1.55 -5.73
N ASP A 15 5.07 1.84 -6.41
CA ASP A 15 5.84 0.81 -7.10
C ASP A 15 6.43 -0.21 -6.13
N MET A 16 6.94 0.24 -4.99
CA MET A 16 7.42 -0.66 -3.95
C MET A 16 6.31 -1.56 -3.43
N ALA A 17 5.13 -0.99 -3.22
CA ALA A 17 3.98 -1.76 -2.75
C ALA A 17 3.63 -2.87 -3.73
N ARG A 18 3.64 -2.57 -5.02
CA ARG A 18 3.35 -3.57 -6.04
C ARG A 18 4.36 -4.71 -6.04
N VAL A 19 5.64 -4.37 -5.95
CA VAL A 19 6.70 -5.37 -5.92
C VAL A 19 6.57 -6.29 -4.72
N LEU A 20 6.36 -5.70 -3.54
CA LEU A 20 6.26 -6.47 -2.30
C LEU A 20 5.00 -7.32 -2.25
N ALA A 21 3.90 -6.80 -2.76
CA ALA A 21 2.65 -7.55 -2.84
C ALA A 21 2.81 -8.76 -3.75
N LYS A 22 3.48 -8.59 -4.86
CA LYS A 22 3.73 -9.67 -5.80
C LYS A 22 4.59 -10.77 -5.18
N LYS A 23 5.44 -10.40 -4.23
CA LYS A 23 6.26 -11.38 -3.50
C LYS A 23 5.51 -12.06 -2.35
N GLY A 24 4.26 -11.66 -2.11
CA GLY A 24 3.44 -12.30 -1.10
C GLY A 24 3.53 -11.68 0.29
N HIS A 25 4.11 -10.49 0.41
CA HIS A 25 4.19 -9.82 1.71
C HIS A 25 2.89 -9.10 2.04
N ASN A 26 2.51 -9.14 3.31
CA ASN A 26 1.41 -8.31 3.80
C ASN A 26 1.90 -6.88 3.97
N LEU A 27 1.05 -5.92 3.69
CA LEU A 27 1.46 -4.52 3.63
C LEU A 27 0.66 -3.63 4.57
N VAL A 28 1.33 -2.60 5.10
CA VAL A 28 0.68 -1.48 5.76
C VAL A 28 1.03 -0.24 4.95
N LEU A 29 0.03 0.36 4.34
CA LEU A 29 0.22 1.51 3.44
C LEU A 29 -0.15 2.79 4.18
N VAL A 30 0.76 3.74 4.22
CA VAL A 30 0.56 5.02 4.90
C VAL A 30 0.74 6.17 3.91
N ALA A 31 -0.24 7.05 3.81
CA ALA A 31 -0.13 8.26 2.99
C ALA A 31 -1.25 9.23 3.37
N ARG A 32 -1.21 10.43 2.81
CA ARG A 32 -2.23 11.44 3.06
C ARG A 32 -3.49 11.24 2.22
N ASP A 33 -3.34 10.73 1.00
CA ASP A 33 -4.46 10.60 0.07
C ASP A 33 -5.17 9.28 0.27
N GLU A 34 -6.25 9.30 1.04
CA GLU A 34 -7.02 8.11 1.38
C GLU A 34 -7.61 7.44 0.14
N LEU A 35 -8.10 8.21 -0.83
CA LEU A 35 -8.70 7.64 -2.03
C LEU A 35 -7.69 6.86 -2.83
N LYS A 36 -6.51 7.42 -3.03
CA LYS A 36 -5.46 6.72 -3.76
C LYS A 36 -4.97 5.49 -3.03
N LEU A 37 -4.86 5.58 -1.69
CA LEU A 37 -4.48 4.43 -0.88
C LEU A 37 -5.48 3.29 -1.02
N ASN A 38 -6.77 3.60 -0.94
CA ASN A 38 -7.80 2.59 -1.03
C ASN A 38 -7.82 1.94 -2.41
N GLU A 39 -7.65 2.73 -3.46
CA GLU A 39 -7.57 2.19 -4.82
C GLU A 39 -6.40 1.23 -4.98
N LEU A 40 -5.23 1.64 -4.48
CA LEU A 40 -4.04 0.80 -4.54
C LEU A 40 -4.22 -0.48 -3.74
N ALA A 41 -4.78 -0.38 -2.55
CA ALA A 41 -5.00 -1.55 -1.70
C ALA A 41 -5.93 -2.55 -2.38
N GLU A 42 -7.01 -2.08 -2.99
CA GLU A 42 -7.94 -2.97 -3.69
C GLU A 42 -7.28 -3.63 -4.89
N GLU A 43 -6.52 -2.88 -5.66
CA GLU A 43 -5.79 -3.43 -6.80
C GLU A 43 -4.86 -4.55 -6.37
N LEU A 44 -4.09 -4.31 -5.30
CA LEU A 44 -3.13 -5.29 -4.83
C LEU A 44 -3.77 -6.52 -4.21
N LYS A 45 -4.90 -6.34 -3.54
CA LYS A 45 -5.64 -7.48 -2.97
C LYS A 45 -6.24 -8.38 -4.05
N LYS A 46 -6.68 -7.78 -5.16
CA LYS A 46 -7.22 -8.55 -6.27
C LYS A 46 -6.17 -9.40 -6.96
N GLU A 47 -4.97 -8.86 -7.10
CA GLU A 47 -3.90 -9.53 -7.82
C GLU A 47 -3.10 -10.48 -6.96
N ASN A 48 -3.12 -10.29 -5.65
CA ASN A 48 -2.27 -11.03 -4.72
C ASN A 48 -3.08 -11.46 -3.50
N ASN A 49 -2.84 -12.67 -3.04
CA ASN A 49 -3.54 -13.18 -1.86
C ASN A 49 -2.80 -12.73 -0.59
N ILE A 50 -2.91 -11.45 -0.28
CA ILE A 50 -2.23 -10.84 0.88
C ILE A 50 -3.20 -9.96 1.67
N GLU A 51 -2.79 -9.58 2.88
CA GLU A 51 -3.52 -8.64 3.70
C GLU A 51 -2.91 -7.25 3.55
N ILE A 52 -3.75 -6.23 3.45
CA ILE A 52 -3.30 -4.85 3.34
C ILE A 52 -4.08 -3.99 4.31
N GLN A 53 -3.34 -3.25 5.14
CA GLN A 53 -3.91 -2.27 6.05
C GLN A 53 -3.60 -0.88 5.49
N VAL A 54 -4.60 0.00 5.51
CA VAL A 54 -4.45 1.37 5.00
C VAL A 54 -4.57 2.34 6.17
N ILE A 55 -3.59 3.24 6.28
CA ILE A 55 -3.60 4.29 7.28
C ILE A 55 -3.46 5.63 6.57
N SER A 56 -4.49 6.46 6.67
CA SER A 56 -4.46 7.80 6.07
C SER A 56 -4.10 8.80 7.15
N ILE A 57 -2.97 9.47 6.99
CA ILE A 57 -2.46 10.43 7.97
C ILE A 57 -2.01 11.70 7.26
N ASP A 58 -2.46 12.84 7.79
CA ASP A 58 -1.97 14.13 7.34
C ASP A 58 -0.78 14.52 8.22
N LEU A 59 0.41 14.50 7.61
CA LEU A 59 1.65 14.78 8.32
C LEU A 59 2.09 16.25 8.20
N SER A 60 1.30 17.08 7.56
CA SER A 60 1.65 18.49 7.35
C SER A 60 1.46 19.35 8.60
#